data_a2c19dd0bbfbe06389c653bd07d91806
#
_entry.id   a2c19dd0bbfbe06389c653bd07d91806
#
_cell.length_a   1.000
_cell.length_b   1.000
_cell.length_c   1.000
_cell.angle_alpha   90.00
_cell.angle_beta   90.00
_cell.angle_gamma   90.00
#
_symmetry.space_group_name_H-M   'P 1'
#
loop_
_entity.id
_entity.type
_entity.pdbx_description
1 polymer ?
#
loop_
_entity_poly.entity_id
_entity_poly.type
_entity_poly.pdbx_seq_one_letter_code
_entity_poly.pdbx_strand_id
1 'polypeptide(L)'
;MFSPGCGLEIDSEIARRVRAAQRRVRICSLLINSGTLINELGNLLRRGRVAVDGIYDRTQIEQVYVQWQEVPQNRWKIDALKEIIAHTGLIGKNSTPYSAPRRHNYMHNKVLVIDDTVITGSYNFSRSAQFNAENILFIESAPLADTYSAYIDHLISKYAS
;
A
#
# COMPACT_ATOMS: atom_id res chain seq x y z
N MET A 1 -10.76 7.57 11.45
CA MET A 1 -10.17 6.86 12.61
C MET A 1 -8.81 7.46 12.92
N PHE A 2 -8.29 7.27 14.11
CA PHE A 2 -7.02 7.84 14.56
C PHE A 2 -6.19 6.78 15.30
N SER A 3 -4.87 6.74 15.06
CA SER A 3 -3.92 6.00 15.90
C SER A 3 -3.18 6.98 16.83
N PRO A 4 -2.61 6.51 17.98
CA PRO A 4 -2.47 5.11 18.34
C PRO A 4 -3.75 4.45 18.92
N GLY A 5 -4.79 5.18 19.26
CA GLY A 5 -5.98 4.61 19.91
C GLY A 5 -6.67 3.49 19.14
N CYS A 6 -6.82 3.61 17.82
CA CYS A 6 -7.50 2.65 16.95
C CYS A 6 -6.55 1.93 15.97
N GLY A 7 -5.27 1.79 16.27
CA GLY A 7 -4.30 1.27 15.31
C GLY A 7 -4.58 -0.15 14.82
N LEU A 8 -5.03 -1.05 15.70
CA LEU A 8 -5.39 -2.43 15.34
C LEU A 8 -6.70 -2.49 14.56
N GLU A 9 -7.67 -1.68 14.95
CA GLU A 9 -8.97 -1.57 14.26
C GLU A 9 -8.80 -1.02 12.84
N ILE A 10 -7.90 -0.03 12.66
CA ILE A 10 -7.55 0.50 11.33
C ILE A 10 -6.99 -0.60 10.44
N ASP A 11 -5.99 -1.34 10.91
CA ASP A 11 -5.35 -2.41 10.14
C ASP A 11 -6.36 -3.52 9.80
N SER A 12 -7.22 -3.89 10.75
CA SER A 12 -8.28 -4.87 10.57
C SER A 12 -9.35 -4.41 9.57
N GLU A 13 -9.74 -3.14 9.60
CA GLU A 13 -10.73 -2.58 8.67
C GLU A 13 -10.19 -2.51 7.25
N ILE A 14 -8.93 -2.11 7.06
CA ILE A 14 -8.25 -2.15 5.76
C ILE A 14 -8.27 -3.59 5.22
N ALA A 15 -7.83 -4.56 6.02
CA ALA A 15 -7.79 -5.97 5.63
C ALA A 15 -9.18 -6.50 5.27
N ARG A 16 -10.21 -6.18 6.07
CA ARG A 16 -11.60 -6.56 5.81
C ARG A 16 -12.10 -6.03 4.46
N ARG A 17 -11.81 -4.77 4.14
CA ARG A 17 -12.21 -4.15 2.87
C ARG A 17 -11.46 -4.75 1.68
N VAL A 18 -10.16 -4.97 1.79
CA VAL A 18 -9.37 -5.64 0.75
C VAL A 18 -9.92 -7.05 0.49
N ARG A 19 -10.19 -7.83 1.54
CA ARG A 19 -10.77 -9.18 1.44
C ARG A 19 -12.13 -9.18 0.73
N ALA A 20 -12.94 -8.15 0.94
CA ALA A 20 -14.30 -8.01 0.39
C ALA A 20 -14.32 -7.43 -1.03
N ALA A 21 -13.18 -6.97 -1.56
CA ALA A 21 -13.10 -6.37 -2.89
C ALA A 21 -13.65 -7.28 -3.98
N GLN A 22 -14.40 -6.69 -4.93
CA GLN A 22 -15.07 -7.41 -6.02
C GLN A 22 -14.52 -7.07 -7.40
N ARG A 23 -13.98 -5.87 -7.58
CA ARG A 23 -13.57 -5.34 -8.90
C ARG A 23 -12.10 -4.94 -8.94
N ARG A 24 -11.68 -4.06 -8.03
CA ARG A 24 -10.35 -3.45 -8.06
C ARG A 24 -9.80 -3.16 -6.66
N VAL A 25 -8.49 -3.30 -6.50
CA VAL A 25 -7.70 -2.74 -5.40
C VAL A 25 -6.55 -1.97 -6.03
N ARG A 26 -6.54 -0.65 -5.87
CA ARG A 26 -5.48 0.22 -6.41
C ARG A 26 -4.70 0.85 -5.26
N ILE A 27 -3.39 0.79 -5.33
CA ILE A 27 -2.50 1.21 -4.24
C ILE A 27 -1.62 2.36 -4.75
N CYS A 28 -1.58 3.45 -3.99
CA CYS A 28 -0.58 4.49 -4.17
C CYS A 28 0.05 4.78 -2.80
N SER A 29 1.26 4.27 -2.55
CA SER A 29 1.81 4.27 -1.19
C SER A 29 3.33 4.32 -1.14
N LEU A 30 3.85 4.98 -0.10
CA LEU A 30 5.26 4.89 0.26
C LEU A 30 5.65 3.46 0.61
N LEU A 31 4.83 2.79 1.43
CA LEU A 31 5.08 1.47 1.97
C LEU A 31 3.87 0.55 1.83
N ILE A 32 4.13 -0.73 1.60
CA ILE A 32 3.17 -1.83 1.68
C ILE A 32 3.82 -2.87 2.61
N ASN A 33 3.80 -2.61 3.93
CA ASN A 33 4.53 -3.46 4.87
C ASN A 33 3.70 -3.95 6.07
N SER A 34 2.39 -3.64 6.14
CA SER A 34 1.47 -4.33 7.04
C SER A 34 1.36 -5.80 6.64
N GLY A 35 1.64 -6.71 7.57
CA GLY A 35 1.52 -8.15 7.31
C GLY A 35 0.09 -8.56 6.98
N THR A 36 -0.88 -7.92 7.59
CA THR A 36 -2.31 -8.15 7.35
C THR A 36 -2.69 -7.76 5.92
N LEU A 37 -2.25 -6.58 5.46
CA LEU A 37 -2.50 -6.13 4.09
C LEU A 37 -1.81 -7.04 3.06
N ILE A 38 -0.54 -7.40 3.26
CA ILE A 38 0.21 -8.31 2.38
C ILE A 38 -0.52 -9.65 2.26
N ASN A 39 -1.00 -10.20 3.38
CA ASN A 39 -1.73 -11.46 3.39
C ASN A 39 -3.03 -11.38 2.57
N GLU A 40 -3.81 -10.30 2.71
CA GLU A 40 -5.06 -10.15 1.95
C GLU A 40 -4.81 -9.88 0.45
N LEU A 41 -3.77 -9.14 0.09
CA LEU A 41 -3.38 -8.98 -1.31
C LEU A 41 -2.96 -10.33 -1.93
N GLY A 42 -2.21 -11.15 -1.20
CA GLY A 42 -1.88 -12.51 -1.62
C GLY A 42 -3.12 -13.40 -1.77
N ASN A 43 -4.12 -13.25 -0.90
CA ASN A 43 -5.41 -13.93 -1.02
C ASN A 43 -6.16 -13.49 -2.29
N LEU A 44 -6.18 -12.20 -2.63
CA LEU A 44 -6.78 -11.69 -3.85
C LEU A 44 -6.07 -12.23 -5.10
N LEU A 45 -4.75 -12.24 -5.10
CA LEU A 45 -3.94 -12.79 -6.19
C LEU A 45 -4.31 -14.25 -6.47
N ARG A 46 -4.39 -15.09 -5.43
CA ARG A 46 -4.80 -16.50 -5.56
C ARG A 46 -6.23 -16.69 -6.08
N ARG A 47 -7.14 -15.78 -5.75
CA ARG A 47 -8.53 -15.83 -6.25
C ARG A 47 -8.63 -15.43 -7.73
N GLY A 48 -7.72 -14.57 -8.22
CA GLY A 48 -7.62 -14.16 -9.62
C GLY A 48 -8.82 -13.41 -10.21
N ARG A 49 -9.69 -12.83 -9.36
CA ARG A 49 -10.95 -12.19 -9.80
C ARG A 49 -10.94 -10.68 -9.65
N VAL A 50 -10.01 -10.12 -8.90
CA VAL A 50 -9.93 -8.70 -8.57
C VAL A 50 -8.66 -8.13 -9.17
N ALA A 51 -8.77 -7.05 -9.92
CA ALA A 51 -7.60 -6.35 -10.43
C ALA A 51 -6.84 -5.69 -9.26
N VAL A 52 -5.54 -5.95 -9.17
CA VAL A 52 -4.64 -5.31 -8.21
C VAL A 52 -3.57 -4.57 -8.99
N ASP A 53 -3.48 -3.26 -8.82
CA ASP A 53 -2.49 -2.41 -9.48
C ASP A 53 -2.13 -1.18 -8.63
N GLY A 54 -1.23 -0.36 -9.14
CA GLY A 54 -0.87 0.90 -8.50
C GLY A 54 0.62 1.18 -8.53
N ILE A 55 1.05 2.02 -7.58
CA ILE A 55 2.44 2.47 -7.52
C ILE A 55 2.92 2.55 -6.07
N TYR A 56 4.13 2.07 -5.83
CA TYR A 56 4.80 2.12 -4.53
C TYR A 56 6.21 2.70 -4.63
N ASP A 57 6.81 3.08 -3.51
CA ASP A 57 8.21 3.52 -3.47
C ASP A 57 9.15 2.30 -3.42
N ARG A 58 9.80 2.01 -4.55
CA ARG A 58 10.72 0.86 -4.67
C ARG A 58 11.89 0.99 -3.71
N THR A 59 12.51 2.17 -3.65
CA THR A 59 13.68 2.41 -2.81
C THR A 59 13.36 2.17 -1.33
N GLN A 60 12.18 2.58 -0.87
CA GLN A 60 11.78 2.38 0.51
C GLN A 60 11.40 0.90 0.79
N ILE A 61 10.76 0.22 -0.14
CA ILE A 61 10.45 -1.22 0.01
C ILE A 61 11.73 -2.07 0.03
N GLU A 62 12.74 -1.74 -0.76
CA GLU A 62 14.05 -2.43 -0.73
C GLU A 62 14.73 -2.27 0.64
N GLN A 63 14.66 -1.09 1.26
CA GLN A 63 15.15 -0.90 2.63
C GLN A 63 14.35 -1.73 3.66
N VAL A 64 13.05 -1.84 3.48
CA VAL A 64 12.19 -2.69 4.33
C VAL A 64 12.56 -4.17 4.17
N TYR A 65 12.89 -4.63 2.96
CA TYR A 65 13.36 -6.02 2.76
C TYR A 65 14.62 -6.32 3.56
N VAL A 66 15.59 -5.41 3.59
CA VAL A 66 16.81 -5.56 4.41
C VAL A 66 16.44 -5.71 5.89
N GLN A 67 15.58 -4.84 6.41
CA GLN A 67 15.11 -4.91 7.80
C GLN A 67 14.38 -6.24 8.11
N TRP A 68 13.57 -6.73 7.16
CA TRP A 68 12.84 -7.99 7.36
C TRP A 68 13.73 -9.23 7.32
N GLN A 69 14.86 -9.19 6.60
CA GLN A 69 15.82 -10.28 6.60
C GLN A 69 16.45 -10.51 7.99
N GLU A 70 16.63 -9.43 8.75
CA GLU A 70 17.19 -9.47 10.10
C GLU A 70 16.20 -10.00 11.16
N VAL A 71 14.88 -9.97 10.85
CA VAL A 71 13.82 -10.38 11.77
C VAL A 71 13.14 -11.64 11.24
N PRO A 72 13.44 -12.84 11.81
CA PRO A 72 12.91 -14.13 11.30
C PRO A 72 11.39 -14.16 11.10
N GLN A 73 10.63 -13.53 11.99
CA GLN A 73 9.15 -13.48 11.93
C GLN A 73 8.62 -12.65 10.75
N ASN A 74 9.47 -11.84 10.10
CA ASN A 74 9.07 -10.99 8.98
C ASN A 74 9.52 -11.53 7.61
N ARG A 75 10.40 -12.52 7.56
CA ARG A 75 10.99 -13.02 6.31
C ARG A 75 9.95 -13.47 5.29
N TRP A 76 8.89 -14.09 5.73
CA TRP A 76 7.79 -14.52 4.85
C TRP A 76 7.16 -13.37 4.04
N LYS A 77 7.19 -12.14 4.57
CA LYS A 77 6.65 -10.96 3.90
C LYS A 77 7.45 -10.60 2.65
N ILE A 78 8.74 -10.90 2.62
CA ILE A 78 9.63 -10.61 1.48
C ILE A 78 9.14 -11.38 0.26
N ASP A 79 9.02 -12.70 0.40
CA ASP A 79 8.61 -13.55 -0.71
C ASP A 79 7.15 -13.27 -1.11
N ALA A 80 6.26 -13.10 -0.13
CA ALA A 80 4.87 -12.78 -0.38
C ALA A 80 4.71 -11.44 -1.14
N LEU A 81 5.41 -10.38 -0.73
CA LEU A 81 5.30 -9.08 -1.41
C LEU A 81 5.95 -9.10 -2.79
N LYS A 82 7.08 -9.80 -2.96
CA LYS A 82 7.70 -10.01 -4.28
C LYS A 82 6.77 -10.75 -5.23
N GLU A 83 6.10 -11.80 -4.76
CA GLU A 83 5.11 -12.56 -5.54
C GLU A 83 3.93 -11.66 -5.96
N ILE A 84 3.39 -10.87 -5.03
CA ILE A 84 2.33 -9.91 -5.32
C ILE A 84 2.79 -8.92 -6.41
N ILE A 85 3.95 -8.30 -6.25
CA ILE A 85 4.48 -7.33 -7.22
C ILE A 85 4.71 -7.98 -8.59
N ALA A 86 5.23 -9.20 -8.64
CA ALA A 86 5.53 -9.91 -9.89
C ALA A 86 4.28 -10.30 -10.69
N HIS A 87 3.14 -10.50 -10.02
CA HIS A 87 1.92 -11.04 -10.62
C HIS A 87 0.73 -10.06 -10.60
N THR A 88 0.97 -8.78 -10.32
CA THR A 88 -0.04 -7.72 -10.35
C THR A 88 0.43 -6.53 -11.19
N GLY A 89 -0.41 -5.53 -11.34
CA GLY A 89 -0.07 -4.26 -12.00
C GLY A 89 0.64 -3.24 -11.09
N LEU A 90 1.26 -3.70 -9.98
CA LEU A 90 2.01 -2.82 -9.09
C LEU A 90 3.37 -2.45 -9.69
N ILE A 91 3.64 -1.16 -9.85
CA ILE A 91 4.93 -0.65 -10.31
C ILE A 91 5.69 0.05 -9.19
N GLY A 92 7.02 -0.02 -9.24
CA GLY A 92 7.88 0.62 -8.26
C GLY A 92 8.49 1.92 -8.80
N LYS A 93 8.25 3.05 -8.13
CA LYS A 93 8.95 4.31 -8.39
C LYS A 93 10.27 4.35 -7.62
N ASN A 94 11.39 4.59 -8.31
CA ASN A 94 12.66 4.87 -7.65
C ASN A 94 12.65 6.26 -7.02
N SER A 95 13.15 6.38 -5.80
CA SER A 95 13.29 7.64 -5.08
C SER A 95 14.71 7.86 -4.59
N THR A 96 15.04 9.11 -4.22
CA THR A 96 16.31 9.44 -3.58
C THR A 96 16.33 8.85 -2.16
N PRO A 97 17.32 8.02 -1.80
CA PRO A 97 17.43 7.48 -0.45
C PRO A 97 17.50 8.58 0.62
N TYR A 98 16.96 8.32 1.81
CA TYR A 98 16.95 9.30 2.92
C TYR A 98 18.35 9.80 3.31
N SER A 99 19.35 8.93 3.22
CA SER A 99 20.74 9.24 3.52
C SER A 99 21.47 10.13 2.48
N ALA A 100 20.87 10.33 1.31
CA ALA A 100 21.51 11.13 0.25
C ALA A 100 21.34 12.64 0.51
N PRO A 101 22.38 13.47 0.26
CA PRO A 101 22.32 14.93 0.42
C PRO A 101 21.58 15.60 -0.75
N ARG A 102 20.46 15.04 -1.20
CA ARG A 102 19.65 15.50 -2.33
C ARG A 102 18.21 15.64 -1.89
N ARG A 103 17.40 16.37 -2.68
CA ARG A 103 15.95 16.44 -2.45
C ARG A 103 15.34 15.05 -2.58
N HIS A 104 14.55 14.69 -1.56
CA HIS A 104 13.76 13.46 -1.58
C HIS A 104 12.56 13.64 -2.51
N ASN A 105 12.27 12.60 -3.26
CA ASN A 105 11.17 12.57 -4.24
C ASN A 105 10.33 11.30 -4.07
N TYR A 106 9.98 10.97 -2.82
CA TYR A 106 9.25 9.77 -2.47
C TYR A 106 7.90 9.65 -3.17
N MET A 107 7.45 8.41 -3.34
CA MET A 107 6.04 8.12 -3.51
C MET A 107 5.35 8.20 -2.13
N HIS A 108 5.06 9.41 -1.67
CA HIS A 108 4.64 9.65 -0.29
C HIS A 108 3.13 9.61 -0.05
N ASN A 109 2.36 9.15 -1.00
CA ASN A 109 0.92 8.92 -0.83
C ASN A 109 0.65 7.78 0.16
N LYS A 110 -0.54 7.77 0.73
CA LYS A 110 -1.14 6.73 1.55
C LYS A 110 -2.57 6.56 1.10
N VAL A 111 -2.73 5.94 -0.07
CA VAL A 111 -4.02 5.80 -0.75
C VAL A 111 -4.26 4.35 -1.13
N LEU A 112 -5.45 3.86 -0.78
CA LEU A 112 -6.05 2.66 -1.35
C LEU A 112 -7.39 3.04 -1.98
N VAL A 113 -7.62 2.60 -3.20
CA VAL A 113 -8.96 2.59 -3.81
C VAL A 113 -9.42 1.14 -3.86
N ILE A 114 -10.50 0.84 -3.17
CA ILE A 114 -11.09 -0.51 -3.11
C ILE A 114 -12.52 -0.39 -3.61
N ASP A 115 -12.77 -0.88 -4.81
CA ASP A 115 -14.04 -0.69 -5.53
C ASP A 115 -14.43 0.79 -5.59
N ASP A 116 -15.45 1.23 -4.84
CA ASP A 116 -15.91 2.61 -4.75
C ASP A 116 -15.51 3.29 -3.42
N THR A 117 -14.62 2.68 -2.66
CA THR A 117 -14.10 3.24 -1.41
C THR A 117 -12.70 3.79 -1.60
N VAL A 118 -12.48 5.03 -1.17
CA VAL A 118 -11.14 5.64 -1.03
C VAL A 118 -10.72 5.59 0.43
N ILE A 119 -9.53 5.05 0.69
CA ILE A 119 -8.87 5.07 1.99
C ILE A 119 -7.67 5.97 1.88
N THR A 120 -7.60 7.03 2.70
CA THR A 120 -6.50 8.00 2.65
C THR A 120 -6.31 8.72 3.98
N GLY A 121 -5.18 9.37 4.16
CA GLY A 121 -4.82 10.10 5.38
C GLY A 121 -3.31 10.19 5.55
N SER A 122 -2.84 10.32 6.79
CA SER A 122 -1.40 10.27 7.10
C SER A 122 -0.90 8.85 7.38
N TYR A 123 -1.81 7.90 7.63
CA TYR A 123 -1.51 6.53 8.04
C TYR A 123 -0.79 5.74 6.94
N ASN A 124 0.48 5.40 7.15
CA ASN A 124 1.21 4.47 6.29
C ASN A 124 0.66 3.04 6.49
N PHE A 125 0.58 2.25 5.42
CA PHE A 125 0.15 0.85 5.52
C PHE A 125 1.26 -0.02 6.13
N SER A 126 1.55 0.26 7.41
CA SER A 126 2.68 -0.31 8.15
C SER A 126 2.31 -0.58 9.61
N ARG A 127 3.04 -1.53 10.22
CA ARG A 127 2.86 -1.81 11.65
C ARG A 127 3.18 -0.60 12.54
N SER A 128 4.20 0.18 12.19
CA SER A 128 4.58 1.36 12.99
C SER A 128 3.50 2.43 13.02
N ALA A 129 2.72 2.57 11.95
CA ALA A 129 1.61 3.52 11.91
C ALA A 129 0.52 3.23 12.96
N GLN A 130 0.39 1.99 13.43
CA GLN A 130 -0.55 1.65 14.51
C GLN A 130 -0.24 2.37 15.83
N PHE A 131 1.02 2.77 16.03
CA PHE A 131 1.52 3.37 17.27
C PHE A 131 1.82 4.86 17.15
N ASN A 132 1.89 5.39 15.93
CA ASN A 132 2.08 6.82 15.67
C ASN A 132 0.77 7.58 15.81
N ALA A 133 0.86 8.91 15.95
CA ALA A 133 -0.30 9.80 15.86
C ALA A 133 -0.64 10.03 14.39
N GLU A 134 -1.60 9.28 13.87
CA GLU A 134 -2.01 9.29 12.46
C GLU A 134 -3.53 9.42 12.34
N ASN A 135 -3.98 9.87 11.18
CA ASN A 135 -5.39 9.83 10.80
C ASN A 135 -5.59 8.98 9.54
N ILE A 136 -6.80 8.43 9.42
CA ILE A 136 -7.22 7.71 8.23
C ILE A 136 -8.72 7.91 8.01
N LEU A 137 -9.09 8.10 6.75
CA LEU A 137 -10.48 8.25 6.28
C LEU A 137 -10.83 7.05 5.40
N PHE A 138 -12.04 6.59 5.54
CA PHE A 138 -12.70 5.58 4.70
C PHE A 138 -13.89 6.25 4.05
N ILE A 139 -13.80 6.58 2.76
CA ILE A 139 -14.77 7.42 2.04
C ILE A 139 -15.44 6.59 0.97
N GLU A 140 -16.72 6.31 1.13
CA GLU A 140 -17.52 5.60 0.13
C GLU A 140 -18.08 6.61 -0.87
N SER A 141 -17.46 6.67 -2.05
CA SER A 141 -17.83 7.61 -3.11
C SER A 141 -17.25 7.12 -4.46
N ALA A 142 -18.08 6.63 -5.35
CA ALA A 142 -17.66 6.21 -6.68
C ALA A 142 -16.99 7.36 -7.46
N PRO A 143 -17.52 8.59 -7.50
CA PRO A 143 -16.85 9.70 -8.20
C PRO A 143 -15.46 10.01 -7.62
N LEU A 144 -15.29 9.94 -6.30
CA LEU A 144 -13.99 10.15 -5.66
C LEU A 144 -13.03 9.01 -5.97
N ALA A 145 -13.51 7.75 -5.92
CA ALA A 145 -12.71 6.58 -6.27
C ALA A 145 -12.22 6.64 -7.72
N ASP A 146 -13.04 7.13 -8.65
CA ASP A 146 -12.65 7.32 -10.04
C ASP A 146 -11.64 8.46 -10.19
N THR A 147 -11.79 9.56 -9.45
CA THR A 147 -10.80 10.65 -9.42
C THR A 147 -9.43 10.17 -8.93
N TYR A 148 -9.38 9.41 -7.83
CA TYR A 148 -8.13 8.84 -7.33
C TYR A 148 -7.57 7.77 -8.27
N SER A 149 -8.41 7.00 -8.94
CA SER A 149 -7.99 6.02 -9.95
C SER A 149 -7.32 6.70 -11.14
N ALA A 150 -7.89 7.78 -11.66
CA ALA A 150 -7.29 8.57 -12.74
C ALA A 150 -5.94 9.19 -12.31
N TYR A 151 -5.82 9.63 -11.07
CA TYR A 151 -4.54 10.10 -10.52
C TYR A 151 -3.50 8.97 -10.45
N ILE A 152 -3.89 7.77 -10.01
CA ILE A 152 -3.00 6.60 -9.98
C ILE A 152 -2.56 6.23 -11.41
N ASP A 153 -3.46 6.24 -12.39
CA ASP A 153 -3.13 6.01 -13.80
C ASP A 153 -2.10 7.01 -14.33
N HIS A 154 -2.27 8.30 -13.99
CA HIS A 154 -1.30 9.33 -14.33
C HIS A 154 0.09 9.02 -13.73
N LEU A 155 0.15 8.61 -12.46
CA LEU A 155 1.41 8.26 -11.81
C LEU A 155 2.05 7.01 -12.42
N ILE A 156 1.24 5.98 -12.71
CA ILE A 156 1.70 4.76 -13.39
C ILE A 156 2.32 5.14 -14.75
N SER A 157 1.58 5.88 -15.58
CA SER A 157 2.07 6.33 -16.89
C SER A 157 3.38 7.12 -16.78
N LYS A 158 3.52 7.95 -15.75
CA LYS A 158 4.71 8.78 -15.54
C LYS A 158 5.95 8.00 -15.10
N TYR A 159 5.77 6.88 -14.38
CA TYR A 159 6.86 6.17 -13.71
C TYR A 159 7.02 4.71 -14.15
N ALA A 160 6.24 4.23 -15.11
CA ALA A 160 6.34 2.87 -15.65
C ALA A 160 7.53 2.65 -16.61
N SER A 161 8.34 3.67 -16.86
CA SER A 161 9.53 3.63 -17.73
C SER A 161 10.80 3.25 -16.98
#